data_9131f4cce539db75373dbe1f499c8476
#
_entry.id   9131f4cce539db75373dbe1f499c8476
#
_cell.length_a   1.000
_cell.length_b   1.000
_cell.length_c   1.000
_cell.angle_alpha   90.00
_cell.angle_beta   90.00
_cell.angle_gamma   90.00
#
_symmetry.space_group_name_H-M   'P 1'
#
loop_
_entity.id
_entity.type
_entity.pdbx_description
1 polymer ?
#
loop_
_entity_poly.entity_id
_entity_poly.type
_entity_poly.pdbx_seq_one_letter_code
_entity_poly.pdbx_strand_id
1 'polypeptide(L)'
;MSGKLGHTCLDEGSLTVKTRILVVDDEKTIADLVAIYLRAEEYEVTVCYTGADAVAKIVAQEYDLAVLDIMLPDVDGFELLRTIRDRHTYPVIMLTARDSQNDKIEGLAEGADDYVVKPFRPLELVARVKAQLRRYTSYGSREQMEEESAVISFNGLCINRDARTVTVDEKPVRLTPLEYSILLYLAENRGRVVEVGELFQAVWGEEFMAGSNNTVMVHIRHLREKLGDDAQNPRFIKNIWGVGYTIEG
;
A
#
# COMPACT_ATOMS: atom_id res chain seq x y z
N MET A 1 26.65 58.67 -12.03
CA MET A 1 26.75 57.93 -10.77
C MET A 1 25.45 57.15 -10.58
N SER A 2 25.45 55.90 -11.00
CA SER A 2 24.25 55.01 -10.92
C SER A 2 24.60 53.87 -10.00
N GLY A 3 23.91 53.86 -8.85
CA GLY A 3 23.98 52.79 -7.89
C GLY A 3 23.13 51.59 -8.33
N LYS A 4 23.78 50.44 -8.57
CA LYS A 4 23.09 49.15 -8.71
C LYS A 4 22.75 48.63 -7.32
N LEU A 5 21.46 48.58 -7.00
CA LEU A 5 20.94 47.78 -5.88
C LEU A 5 20.88 46.34 -6.30
N GLY A 6 21.71 45.53 -5.66
CA GLY A 6 21.68 44.09 -5.79
C GLY A 6 20.43 43.52 -5.12
N HIS A 7 19.59 42.82 -5.89
CA HIS A 7 18.55 41.95 -5.33
C HIS A 7 19.20 40.66 -4.92
N THR A 8 19.31 40.47 -3.63
CA THR A 8 19.62 39.16 -3.02
C THR A 8 18.35 38.32 -3.14
N CYS A 9 18.32 37.36 -4.05
CA CYS A 9 17.36 36.27 -4.02
C CYS A 9 17.61 35.49 -2.74
N LEU A 10 16.68 35.56 -1.81
CA LEU A 10 16.56 34.60 -0.72
C LEU A 10 16.05 33.33 -1.36
N ASP A 11 16.90 32.31 -1.34
CA ASP A 11 16.57 30.95 -1.69
C ASP A 11 15.54 30.44 -0.64
N GLU A 12 14.26 30.47 -1.01
CA GLU A 12 13.20 29.83 -0.22
C GLU A 12 13.43 28.32 -0.28
N GLY A 13 14.16 27.80 0.71
CA GLY A 13 14.36 26.37 0.90
C GLY A 13 13.02 25.66 0.96
N SER A 14 12.66 25.02 -0.13
CA SER A 14 11.57 24.06 -0.18
C SER A 14 11.84 23.03 0.91
N LEU A 15 11.06 23.03 1.97
CA LEU A 15 11.02 21.99 2.98
C LEU A 15 10.50 20.71 2.31
N THR A 16 11.40 19.96 1.70
CA THR A 16 11.07 18.62 1.20
C THR A 16 10.76 17.76 2.41
N VAL A 17 9.48 17.48 2.62
CA VAL A 17 9.03 16.53 3.64
C VAL A 17 9.64 15.17 3.28
N LYS A 18 10.58 14.69 4.11
CA LYS A 18 11.19 13.38 3.89
C LYS A 18 10.20 12.28 4.16
N THR A 19 10.16 11.29 3.27
CA THR A 19 9.38 10.06 3.44
C THR A 19 9.86 9.31 4.68
N ARG A 20 8.94 9.00 5.60
CA ARG A 20 9.20 8.35 6.89
C ARG A 20 8.86 6.88 6.84
N ILE A 21 9.83 6.02 7.16
CA ILE A 21 9.68 4.57 7.14
C ILE A 21 9.91 4.01 8.55
N LEU A 22 8.98 3.17 9.01
CA LEU A 22 9.13 2.39 10.22
C LEU A 22 9.72 1.01 9.88
N VAL A 23 10.77 0.59 10.57
CA VAL A 23 11.37 -0.76 10.46
C VAL A 23 11.31 -1.42 11.82
N VAL A 24 10.70 -2.60 11.90
CA VAL A 24 10.55 -3.38 13.14
C VAL A 24 11.08 -4.79 12.91
N ASP A 25 12.14 -5.16 13.63
CA ASP A 25 12.74 -6.49 13.60
C ASP A 25 13.58 -6.68 14.86
N ASP A 26 13.42 -7.77 15.60
CA ASP A 26 14.18 -8.04 16.83
C ASP A 26 15.64 -8.41 16.55
N GLU A 27 15.92 -8.92 15.35
CA GLU A 27 17.29 -9.12 14.88
C GLU A 27 17.94 -7.79 14.49
N LYS A 28 18.62 -7.15 15.45
CA LYS A 28 19.27 -5.84 15.25
C LYS A 28 20.10 -5.73 13.98
N THR A 29 20.82 -6.82 13.63
CA THR A 29 21.64 -6.84 12.42
C THR A 29 20.81 -6.68 11.17
N ILE A 30 19.61 -7.28 11.11
CA ILE A 30 18.69 -7.18 9.97
C ILE A 30 18.07 -5.80 9.95
N ALA A 31 17.51 -5.35 11.07
CA ALA A 31 16.88 -4.03 11.19
C ALA A 31 17.85 -2.89 10.81
N ASP A 32 19.08 -2.93 11.35
CA ASP A 32 20.10 -1.92 11.06
C ASP A 32 20.55 -1.95 9.60
N LEU A 33 20.73 -3.16 9.02
CA LEU A 33 21.08 -3.32 7.62
C LEU A 33 20.00 -2.72 6.72
N VAL A 34 18.74 -3.04 6.96
CA VAL A 34 17.59 -2.47 6.22
C VAL A 34 17.59 -0.96 6.35
N ALA A 35 17.76 -0.43 7.57
CA ALA A 35 17.79 1.01 7.80
C ALA A 35 18.93 1.72 7.06
N ILE A 36 20.14 1.12 6.98
CA ILE A 36 21.26 1.68 6.23
C ILE A 36 20.90 1.84 4.76
N TYR A 37 20.35 0.79 4.14
CA TYR A 37 19.99 0.82 2.72
C TYR A 37 18.85 1.81 2.44
N LEU A 38 17.85 1.90 3.30
CA LEU A 38 16.74 2.85 3.15
C LEU A 38 17.20 4.31 3.36
N ARG A 39 18.09 4.56 4.33
CA ARG A 39 18.69 5.90 4.53
C ARG A 39 19.58 6.33 3.36
N ALA A 40 20.24 5.40 2.69
CA ALA A 40 20.99 5.68 1.47
C ALA A 40 20.10 6.17 0.31
N GLU A 41 18.81 5.88 0.36
CA GLU A 41 17.77 6.39 -0.56
C GLU A 41 17.07 7.66 -0.02
N GLU A 42 17.71 8.35 0.93
CA GLU A 42 17.27 9.61 1.54
C GLU A 42 15.97 9.52 2.38
N TYR A 43 15.49 8.31 2.72
CA TYR A 43 14.35 8.13 3.61
C TYR A 43 14.72 8.43 5.09
N GLU A 44 13.76 8.95 5.84
CA GLU A 44 13.84 9.06 7.29
C GLU A 44 13.39 7.72 7.91
N VAL A 45 14.29 7.01 8.58
CA VAL A 45 14.02 5.65 9.07
C VAL A 45 14.04 5.60 10.59
N THR A 46 12.89 5.22 11.16
CA THR A 46 12.74 4.84 12.57
C THR A 46 12.91 3.34 12.70
N VAL A 47 13.79 2.90 13.58
CA VAL A 47 14.03 1.47 13.84
C VAL A 47 13.52 1.12 15.23
N CYS A 48 12.75 0.04 15.34
CA CYS A 48 12.30 -0.57 16.59
C CYS A 48 12.78 -2.03 16.65
N TYR A 49 13.27 -2.45 17.79
CA TYR A 49 13.74 -3.83 18.02
C TYR A 49 12.78 -4.66 18.87
N THR A 50 11.64 -4.07 19.23
CA THR A 50 10.57 -4.71 20.00
C THR A 50 9.20 -4.26 19.48
N GLY A 51 8.20 -5.12 19.60
CA GLY A 51 6.83 -4.78 19.24
C GLY A 51 6.27 -3.68 20.14
N ALA A 52 6.59 -3.68 21.42
CA ALA A 52 6.12 -2.66 22.37
C ALA A 52 6.62 -1.25 22.00
N ASP A 53 7.89 -1.09 21.58
CA ASP A 53 8.41 0.19 21.09
C ASP A 53 7.73 0.59 19.77
N ALA A 54 7.51 -0.38 18.88
CA ALA A 54 6.80 -0.15 17.62
C ALA A 54 5.37 0.36 17.85
N VAL A 55 4.59 -0.24 18.74
CA VAL A 55 3.26 0.25 19.12
C VAL A 55 3.30 1.70 19.59
N ALA A 56 4.24 2.03 20.48
CA ALA A 56 4.38 3.39 20.96
C ALA A 56 4.69 4.39 19.83
N LYS A 57 5.53 4.02 18.86
CA LYS A 57 5.86 4.84 17.70
C LYS A 57 4.69 4.99 16.74
N ILE A 58 3.95 3.90 16.45
CA ILE A 58 2.76 3.91 15.57
C ILE A 58 1.68 4.85 16.13
N VAL A 59 1.51 4.88 17.46
CA VAL A 59 0.53 5.76 18.11
C VAL A 59 0.98 7.22 18.13
N ALA A 60 2.28 7.47 18.24
CA ALA A 60 2.84 8.82 18.42
C ALA A 60 2.97 9.62 17.12
N GLN A 61 3.14 8.95 15.96
CA GLN A 61 3.38 9.63 14.69
C GLN A 61 2.92 8.80 13.50
N GLU A 62 2.72 9.47 12.35
CA GLU A 62 2.42 8.82 11.09
C GLU A 62 3.69 8.47 10.33
N TYR A 63 3.64 7.39 9.57
CA TYR A 63 4.66 6.94 8.63
C TYR A 63 4.08 6.89 7.21
N ASP A 64 4.96 6.82 6.22
CA ASP A 64 4.58 6.65 4.83
C ASP A 64 4.64 5.18 4.39
N LEU A 65 5.38 4.34 5.16
CA LEU A 65 5.48 2.90 4.98
C LEU A 65 6.02 2.24 6.25
N ALA A 66 5.58 1.01 6.52
CA ALA A 66 6.19 0.17 7.54
C ALA A 66 6.75 -1.14 6.96
N VAL A 67 7.88 -1.60 7.50
CA VAL A 67 8.46 -2.93 7.31
C VAL A 67 8.44 -3.63 8.66
N LEU A 68 7.70 -4.73 8.78
CA LEU A 68 7.45 -5.42 10.05
C LEU A 68 7.89 -6.87 9.97
N ASP A 69 8.68 -7.33 10.93
CA ASP A 69 8.86 -8.75 11.15
C ASP A 69 7.60 -9.37 11.74
N ILE A 70 7.23 -10.55 11.26
CA ILE A 70 6.11 -11.32 11.81
C ILE A 70 6.49 -11.86 13.19
N MET A 71 7.69 -12.41 13.32
CA MET A 71 8.10 -13.17 14.51
C MET A 71 8.87 -12.29 15.49
N LEU A 72 8.17 -11.43 16.23
CA LEU A 72 8.75 -10.67 17.32
C LEU A 72 8.52 -11.39 18.67
N PRO A 73 9.44 -11.28 19.64
CA PRO A 73 9.37 -12.04 20.88
C PRO A 73 8.30 -11.57 21.86
N ASP A 74 7.80 -10.35 21.72
CA ASP A 74 6.89 -9.68 22.66
C ASP A 74 5.50 -9.40 22.11
N VAL A 75 5.39 -9.05 20.83
CA VAL A 75 4.13 -8.73 20.15
C VAL A 75 4.17 -9.35 18.75
N ASP A 76 3.14 -10.07 18.34
CA ASP A 76 3.04 -10.62 17.00
C ASP A 76 3.00 -9.49 15.95
N GLY A 77 3.78 -9.64 14.87
CA GLY A 77 3.81 -8.67 13.77
C GLY A 77 2.44 -8.43 13.12
N PHE A 78 1.54 -9.41 13.16
CA PHE A 78 0.15 -9.22 12.73
C PHE A 78 -0.66 -8.33 13.68
N GLU A 79 -0.38 -8.38 14.97
CA GLU A 79 -1.00 -7.47 15.94
C GLU A 79 -0.53 -6.02 15.72
N LEU A 80 0.74 -5.83 15.35
CA LEU A 80 1.24 -4.53 14.90
C LEU A 80 0.53 -4.05 13.63
N LEU A 81 0.35 -4.94 12.66
CA LEU A 81 -0.38 -4.64 11.43
C LEU A 81 -1.82 -4.21 11.72
N ARG A 82 -2.55 -4.93 12.58
CA ARG A 82 -3.91 -4.54 13.02
C ARG A 82 -3.89 -3.17 13.68
N THR A 83 -2.93 -2.91 14.57
CA THR A 83 -2.77 -1.60 15.24
C THR A 83 -2.58 -0.47 14.23
N ILE A 84 -1.82 -0.71 13.14
CA ILE A 84 -1.67 0.23 12.04
C ILE A 84 -3.00 0.41 11.31
N ARG A 85 -3.68 -0.69 10.95
CA ARG A 85 -4.92 -0.65 10.15
C ARG A 85 -6.09 0.02 10.87
N ASP A 86 -6.14 -0.06 12.19
CA ASP A 86 -7.14 0.65 13.00
C ASP A 86 -7.01 2.18 12.88
N ARG A 87 -5.83 2.70 12.57
CA ARG A 87 -5.50 4.12 12.61
C ARG A 87 -5.09 4.68 11.25
N HIS A 88 -4.36 3.90 10.45
CA HIS A 88 -3.64 4.33 9.27
C HIS A 88 -3.84 3.39 8.10
N THR A 89 -3.64 3.91 6.89
CA THR A 89 -3.76 3.17 5.64
C THR A 89 -2.46 3.09 4.85
N TYR A 90 -1.34 3.59 5.39
CA TYR A 90 -0.06 3.52 4.69
C TYR A 90 0.39 2.07 4.42
N PRO A 91 1.19 1.83 3.36
CA PRO A 91 1.60 0.48 2.98
C PRO A 91 2.45 -0.20 4.06
N VAL A 92 2.23 -1.51 4.20
CA VAL A 92 2.97 -2.38 5.14
C VAL A 92 3.55 -3.57 4.39
N ILE A 93 4.87 -3.75 4.51
CA ILE A 93 5.59 -4.93 4.02
C ILE A 93 5.92 -5.81 5.21
N MET A 94 5.47 -7.08 5.17
CA MET A 94 5.78 -8.05 6.21
C MET A 94 7.03 -8.86 5.86
N LEU A 95 7.94 -9.04 6.83
CA LEU A 95 9.07 -9.96 6.73
C LEU A 95 8.68 -11.31 7.33
N THR A 96 8.92 -12.42 6.63
CA THR A 96 8.50 -13.74 7.06
C THR A 96 9.59 -14.79 6.88
N ALA A 97 9.61 -15.82 7.73
CA ALA A 97 10.48 -16.97 7.55
C ALA A 97 9.99 -17.90 6.41
N ARG A 98 10.90 -18.67 5.80
CA ARG A 98 10.69 -19.44 4.56
C ARG A 98 9.59 -20.52 4.62
N ASP A 99 9.25 -21.02 5.81
CA ASP A 99 8.40 -22.21 5.98
C ASP A 99 6.90 -21.93 6.15
N SER A 100 6.49 -20.66 6.05
CA SER A 100 5.14 -20.22 6.37
C SER A 100 4.31 -19.87 5.13
N GLN A 101 4.04 -20.87 4.26
CA GLN A 101 2.98 -20.65 3.22
C GLN A 101 1.62 -20.34 3.87
N ASN A 102 1.36 -20.86 5.06
CA ASN A 102 0.15 -20.55 5.82
C ASN A 102 0.18 -19.10 6.36
N ASP A 103 1.32 -18.63 6.88
CA ASP A 103 1.45 -17.25 7.39
C ASP A 103 1.30 -16.20 6.29
N LYS A 104 1.72 -16.51 5.04
CA LYS A 104 1.48 -15.64 3.89
C LYS A 104 -0.01 -15.50 3.57
N ILE A 105 -0.78 -16.57 3.70
CA ILE A 105 -2.22 -16.56 3.44
C ILE A 105 -2.96 -15.87 4.59
N GLU A 106 -2.58 -16.15 5.85
CA GLU A 106 -3.14 -15.48 7.03
C GLU A 106 -2.79 -13.99 7.02
N GLY A 107 -1.55 -13.64 6.75
CA GLY A 107 -1.11 -12.26 6.80
C GLY A 107 -1.66 -11.39 5.67
N LEU A 108 -1.83 -11.92 4.45
CA LEU A 108 -2.59 -11.24 3.41
C LEU A 108 -4.04 -11.04 3.86
N ALA A 109 -4.61 -12.01 4.60
CA ALA A 109 -5.91 -11.90 5.22
C ALA A 109 -6.01 -10.79 6.28
N GLU A 110 -4.89 -10.35 6.86
CA GLU A 110 -4.80 -9.27 7.85
C GLU A 110 -4.55 -7.87 7.23
N GLY A 111 -4.42 -7.78 5.90
CA GLY A 111 -4.32 -6.50 5.18
C GLY A 111 -2.91 -5.93 4.99
N ALA A 112 -1.88 -6.77 4.95
CA ALA A 112 -0.55 -6.39 4.49
C ALA A 112 -0.54 -6.14 2.98
N ASP A 113 0.32 -5.23 2.51
CA ASP A 113 0.40 -4.86 1.10
C ASP A 113 1.45 -5.69 0.33
N ASP A 114 2.46 -6.24 1.02
CA ASP A 114 3.49 -7.09 0.41
C ASP A 114 4.16 -7.99 1.47
N TYR A 115 4.85 -9.06 1.01
CA TYR A 115 5.58 -10.02 1.83
C TYR A 115 6.97 -10.27 1.26
N VAL A 116 7.97 -10.24 2.14
CA VAL A 116 9.36 -10.56 1.81
C VAL A 116 9.83 -11.72 2.69
N VAL A 117 10.31 -12.78 2.04
CA VAL A 117 10.78 -13.99 2.73
C VAL A 117 12.23 -13.82 3.16
N LYS A 118 12.52 -14.06 4.45
CA LYS A 118 13.88 -14.19 4.97
C LYS A 118 14.51 -15.55 4.56
N PRO A 119 15.80 -15.58 4.12
CA PRO A 119 16.70 -14.45 3.93
C PRO A 119 16.42 -13.72 2.60
N PHE A 120 16.43 -12.40 2.62
CA PHE A 120 16.25 -11.54 1.46
C PHE A 120 17.51 -10.73 1.12
N ARG A 121 17.58 -10.22 -0.10
CA ARG A 121 18.61 -9.26 -0.49
C ARG A 121 18.16 -7.85 -0.11
N PRO A 122 18.98 -7.02 0.57
CA PRO A 122 18.58 -5.67 0.95
C PRO A 122 18.08 -4.81 -0.22
N LEU A 123 18.71 -4.93 -1.39
CA LEU A 123 18.28 -4.22 -2.60
C LEU A 123 16.91 -4.68 -3.12
N GLU A 124 16.52 -5.94 -2.89
CA GLU A 124 15.18 -6.43 -3.22
C GLU A 124 14.13 -5.73 -2.34
N LEU A 125 14.38 -5.66 -1.03
CA LEU A 125 13.48 -4.96 -0.11
C LEU A 125 13.36 -3.47 -0.46
N VAL A 126 14.47 -2.80 -0.76
CA VAL A 126 14.46 -1.40 -1.21
C VAL A 126 13.63 -1.22 -2.48
N ALA A 127 13.76 -2.12 -3.45
CA ALA A 127 12.95 -2.06 -4.68
C ALA A 127 11.46 -2.19 -4.39
N ARG A 128 11.07 -3.08 -3.46
CA ARG A 128 9.67 -3.26 -3.02
C ARG A 128 9.16 -2.04 -2.27
N VAL A 129 9.95 -1.47 -1.36
CA VAL A 129 9.61 -0.22 -0.66
C VAL A 129 9.37 0.90 -1.68
N LYS A 130 10.26 1.10 -2.64
CA LYS A 130 10.09 2.10 -3.71
C LYS A 130 8.82 1.85 -4.53
N ALA A 131 8.52 0.59 -4.85
CA ALA A 131 7.32 0.23 -5.60
C ALA A 131 6.06 0.54 -4.81
N GLN A 132 6.02 0.24 -3.51
CA GLN A 132 4.88 0.54 -2.64
C GLN A 132 4.70 2.07 -2.48
N LEU A 133 5.76 2.80 -2.19
CA LEU A 133 5.72 4.27 -2.07
C LEU A 133 5.29 4.93 -3.39
N ARG A 134 5.82 4.48 -4.53
CA ARG A 134 5.41 5.00 -5.84
C ARG A 134 3.92 4.76 -6.09
N ARG A 135 3.38 3.58 -5.79
CA ARG A 135 1.93 3.31 -5.89
C ARG A 135 1.14 4.25 -4.99
N TYR A 136 1.66 4.53 -3.79
CA TYR A 136 1.04 5.45 -2.86
C TYR A 136 1.03 6.89 -3.38
N THR A 137 2.08 7.33 -4.08
CA THR A 137 2.25 8.70 -4.56
C THR A 137 1.89 8.90 -6.05
N SER A 138 2.12 7.91 -6.93
CA SER A 138 2.14 8.11 -8.40
C SER A 138 0.79 8.01 -9.10
N TYR A 139 -0.31 7.64 -8.41
CA TYR A 139 -1.63 7.78 -9.01
C TYR A 139 -2.10 9.25 -9.10
N GLY A 140 -1.35 10.21 -8.52
CA GLY A 140 -1.60 11.64 -8.63
C GLY A 140 -0.88 12.36 -9.79
N SER A 141 -0.01 11.68 -10.53
CA SER A 141 0.86 12.33 -11.55
C SER A 141 0.72 11.68 -12.94
N ARG A 142 -0.50 11.44 -13.41
CA ARG A 142 -0.76 11.31 -14.84
C ARG A 142 -1.05 12.71 -15.40
N GLU A 143 -0.02 13.50 -15.59
CA GLU A 143 -0.06 14.60 -16.55
C GLU A 143 -0.20 13.97 -17.95
N GLN A 144 -1.26 14.41 -18.65
CA GLN A 144 -1.54 14.18 -20.08
C GLN A 144 -2.18 12.85 -20.45
N MET A 145 -3.46 12.70 -20.16
CA MET A 145 -4.44 12.09 -21.10
C MET A 145 -5.80 12.75 -20.87
N GLU A 146 -6.44 13.17 -21.95
CA GLU A 146 -7.77 13.69 -22.19
C GLU A 146 -8.74 13.79 -20.98
N GLU A 147 -9.62 14.81 -20.95
CA GLU A 147 -10.65 15.16 -19.95
C GLU A 147 -11.53 13.96 -19.51
N GLU A 148 -10.93 12.90 -18.98
CA GLU A 148 -11.66 11.91 -18.22
C GLU A 148 -12.01 12.51 -16.86
N SER A 149 -13.29 12.52 -16.55
CA SER A 149 -13.84 12.98 -15.27
C SER A 149 -12.96 12.51 -14.08
N ALA A 150 -12.45 13.44 -13.29
CA ALA A 150 -11.70 13.15 -12.06
C ALA A 150 -12.47 12.24 -11.09
N VAL A 151 -13.76 12.01 -11.36
CA VAL A 151 -14.66 11.22 -10.52
C VAL A 151 -15.31 10.11 -11.34
N ILE A 152 -15.15 8.86 -10.88
CA ILE A 152 -15.91 7.70 -11.37
C ILE A 152 -17.07 7.47 -10.39
N SER A 153 -18.31 7.45 -10.90
CA SER A 153 -19.48 7.22 -10.05
C SER A 153 -20.46 6.23 -10.70
N PHE A 154 -20.88 5.21 -9.94
CA PHE A 154 -21.88 4.22 -10.35
C PHE A 154 -22.46 3.50 -9.12
N ASN A 155 -23.72 3.13 -9.20
CA ASN A 155 -24.41 2.34 -8.16
C ASN A 155 -24.22 2.85 -6.71
N GLY A 156 -24.02 4.17 -6.50
CA GLY A 156 -23.75 4.75 -5.19
C GLY A 156 -22.28 4.67 -4.74
N LEU A 157 -21.39 4.02 -5.49
CA LEU A 157 -19.95 4.13 -5.32
C LEU A 157 -19.44 5.38 -6.04
N CYS A 158 -18.60 6.16 -5.39
CA CYS A 158 -17.93 7.31 -5.96
C CYS A 158 -16.43 7.24 -5.64
N ILE A 159 -15.59 7.30 -6.66
CA ILE A 159 -14.13 7.29 -6.57
C ILE A 159 -13.63 8.62 -7.12
N ASN A 160 -13.02 9.43 -6.26
CA ASN A 160 -12.33 10.65 -6.68
C ASN A 160 -10.84 10.34 -6.88
N ARG A 161 -10.36 10.42 -8.12
CA ARG A 161 -8.99 10.09 -8.51
C ARG A 161 -7.98 11.09 -7.94
N ASP A 162 -8.30 12.38 -7.95
CA ASP A 162 -7.40 13.44 -7.52
C ASP A 162 -7.25 13.46 -5.99
N ALA A 163 -8.38 13.38 -5.28
CA ALA A 163 -8.39 13.34 -3.83
C ALA A 163 -8.08 11.96 -3.26
N ARG A 164 -8.05 10.89 -4.11
CA ARG A 164 -7.91 9.48 -3.70
C ARG A 164 -8.92 9.06 -2.63
N THR A 165 -10.14 9.56 -2.73
CA THR A 165 -11.20 9.25 -1.78
C THR A 165 -12.25 8.36 -2.43
N VAL A 166 -12.83 7.49 -1.60
CA VAL A 166 -13.92 6.60 -1.99
C VAL A 166 -15.09 6.80 -1.04
N THR A 167 -16.28 6.89 -1.60
CA THR A 167 -17.52 6.89 -0.82
C THR A 167 -18.49 5.85 -1.36
N VAL A 168 -19.28 5.26 -0.46
CA VAL A 168 -20.43 4.39 -0.79
C VAL A 168 -21.65 5.01 -0.14
N ASP A 169 -22.66 5.31 -0.96
CA ASP A 169 -23.89 5.99 -0.51
C ASP A 169 -23.55 7.24 0.34
N GLU A 170 -22.63 8.08 -0.18
CA GLU A 170 -22.10 9.32 0.43
C GLU A 170 -21.25 9.12 1.71
N LYS A 171 -21.11 7.89 2.20
CA LYS A 171 -20.29 7.58 3.37
C LYS A 171 -18.84 7.31 2.95
N PRO A 172 -17.86 7.93 3.61
CA PRO A 172 -16.46 7.71 3.28
C PRO A 172 -16.03 6.29 3.65
N VAL A 173 -15.26 5.66 2.75
CA VAL A 173 -14.67 4.33 2.94
C VAL A 173 -13.15 4.47 2.96
N ARG A 174 -12.49 3.96 4.02
CA ARG A 174 -11.04 3.97 4.15
C ARG A 174 -10.44 2.72 3.51
N LEU A 175 -9.73 2.90 2.41
CA LEU A 175 -9.03 1.83 1.70
C LEU A 175 -7.52 1.96 1.91
N THR A 176 -6.81 0.82 1.95
CA THR A 176 -5.36 0.84 1.81
C THR A 176 -4.99 1.25 0.38
N PRO A 177 -3.74 1.68 0.11
CA PRO A 177 -3.31 2.04 -1.24
C PRO A 177 -3.54 0.92 -2.25
N LEU A 178 -3.32 -0.33 -1.84
CA LEU A 178 -3.49 -1.50 -2.68
C LEU A 178 -4.96 -1.77 -3.00
N GLU A 179 -5.82 -1.73 -2.00
CA GLU A 179 -7.27 -1.87 -2.19
C GLU A 179 -7.84 -0.76 -3.09
N TYR A 180 -7.37 0.48 -2.90
CA TYR A 180 -7.73 1.58 -3.76
C TYR A 180 -7.29 1.34 -5.21
N SER A 181 -6.06 0.86 -5.43
CA SER A 181 -5.55 0.56 -6.76
C SER A 181 -6.33 -0.55 -7.45
N ILE A 182 -6.70 -1.61 -6.71
CA ILE A 182 -7.56 -2.69 -7.22
C ILE A 182 -8.93 -2.14 -7.63
N LEU A 183 -9.57 -1.37 -6.75
CA LEU A 183 -10.89 -0.80 -7.01
C LEU A 183 -10.86 0.13 -8.21
N LEU A 184 -9.88 1.03 -8.28
CA LEU A 184 -9.72 1.97 -9.37
C LEU A 184 -9.52 1.25 -10.70
N TYR A 185 -8.62 0.25 -10.74
CA TYR A 185 -8.35 -0.51 -11.95
C TYR A 185 -9.60 -1.24 -12.47
N LEU A 186 -10.37 -1.87 -11.57
CA LEU A 186 -11.62 -2.52 -11.94
C LEU A 186 -12.68 -1.51 -12.41
N ALA A 187 -12.77 -0.35 -11.77
CA ALA A 187 -13.72 0.70 -12.15
C ALA A 187 -13.39 1.36 -13.50
N GLU A 188 -12.12 1.56 -13.81
CA GLU A 188 -11.63 2.05 -15.11
C GLU A 188 -11.89 1.03 -16.24
N ASN A 189 -11.92 -0.25 -15.89
CA ASN A 189 -12.20 -1.36 -16.82
C ASN A 189 -13.63 -1.90 -16.69
N ARG A 190 -14.55 -1.06 -16.23
CA ARG A 190 -15.96 -1.42 -16.05
C ARG A 190 -16.59 -1.94 -17.34
N GLY A 191 -17.43 -2.97 -17.22
CA GLY A 191 -18.12 -3.60 -18.35
C GLY A 191 -17.31 -4.72 -19.02
N ARG A 192 -16.04 -4.95 -18.65
CA ARG A 192 -15.25 -6.10 -19.09
C ARG A 192 -14.79 -6.97 -17.93
N VAL A 193 -14.45 -8.21 -18.24
CA VAL A 193 -13.83 -9.11 -17.28
C VAL A 193 -12.32 -8.82 -17.26
N VAL A 194 -11.79 -8.56 -16.07
CA VAL A 194 -10.35 -8.41 -15.81
C VAL A 194 -9.83 -9.74 -15.28
N GLU A 195 -8.89 -10.35 -15.99
CA GLU A 195 -8.26 -11.60 -15.55
C GLU A 195 -7.43 -11.39 -14.30
N VAL A 196 -7.33 -12.42 -13.43
CA VAL A 196 -6.57 -12.33 -12.18
C VAL A 196 -5.10 -11.97 -12.43
N GLY A 197 -4.49 -12.55 -13.47
CA GLY A 197 -3.11 -12.26 -13.86
C GLY A 197 -2.93 -10.82 -14.34
N GLU A 198 -3.86 -10.32 -15.14
CA GLU A 198 -3.88 -8.93 -15.61
C GLU A 198 -3.99 -7.94 -14.42
N LEU A 199 -4.96 -8.19 -13.51
CA LEU A 199 -5.15 -7.37 -12.32
C LEU A 199 -3.91 -7.36 -11.44
N PHE A 200 -3.29 -8.54 -11.24
CA PHE A 200 -2.07 -8.65 -10.46
C PHE A 200 -0.93 -7.83 -11.09
N GLN A 201 -0.66 -8.02 -12.36
CA GLN A 201 0.40 -7.30 -13.07
C GLN A 201 0.17 -5.78 -13.06
N ALA A 202 -1.07 -5.34 -13.28
CA ALA A 202 -1.40 -3.91 -13.28
C ALA A 202 -1.23 -3.26 -11.91
N VAL A 203 -1.62 -3.97 -10.83
CA VAL A 203 -1.63 -3.43 -9.48
C VAL A 203 -0.29 -3.65 -8.77
N TRP A 204 0.33 -4.82 -8.90
CA TRP A 204 1.62 -5.13 -8.25
C TRP A 204 2.84 -4.77 -9.11
N GLY A 205 2.69 -4.68 -10.44
CA GLY A 205 3.79 -4.38 -11.35
C GLY A 205 4.81 -5.51 -11.48
N GLU A 206 4.45 -6.72 -11.05
CA GLU A 206 5.28 -7.92 -11.07
C GLU A 206 4.64 -8.97 -11.99
N GLU A 207 5.47 -9.93 -12.47
CA GLU A 207 4.93 -11.07 -13.22
C GLU A 207 4.05 -11.95 -12.32
N PHE A 208 2.95 -12.40 -12.86
CA PHE A 208 2.01 -13.28 -12.19
C PHE A 208 2.62 -14.68 -12.02
N MET A 209 2.79 -15.14 -10.77
CA MET A 209 3.33 -16.45 -10.44
C MET A 209 2.30 -17.37 -9.79
N ALA A 210 2.58 -18.67 -9.78
CA ALA A 210 1.76 -19.65 -9.05
C ALA A 210 1.72 -19.28 -7.56
N GLY A 211 0.52 -18.94 -7.05
CA GLY A 211 0.31 -18.43 -5.67
C GLY A 211 -0.18 -16.99 -5.60
N SER A 212 0.06 -16.17 -6.63
CA SER A 212 -0.44 -14.79 -6.69
C SER A 212 -1.97 -14.70 -6.73
N ASN A 213 -2.67 -15.76 -7.14
CA ASN A 213 -4.13 -15.86 -7.09
C ASN A 213 -4.67 -15.60 -5.67
N ASN A 214 -4.08 -16.19 -4.65
CA ASN A 214 -4.53 -16.06 -3.27
C ASN A 214 -4.39 -14.61 -2.79
N THR A 215 -3.31 -13.93 -3.18
CA THR A 215 -3.08 -12.52 -2.86
C THR A 215 -4.20 -11.64 -3.38
N VAL A 216 -4.55 -11.77 -4.66
CA VAL A 216 -5.66 -10.99 -5.26
C VAL A 216 -6.99 -11.29 -4.56
N MET A 217 -7.30 -12.59 -4.35
CA MET A 217 -8.56 -13.00 -3.73
C MET A 217 -8.76 -12.40 -2.33
N VAL A 218 -7.70 -12.35 -1.54
CA VAL A 218 -7.76 -11.82 -0.18
C VAL A 218 -8.01 -10.31 -0.18
N HIS A 219 -7.32 -9.56 -1.02
CA HIS A 219 -7.55 -8.12 -1.14
C HIS A 219 -8.94 -7.79 -1.71
N ILE A 220 -9.45 -8.58 -2.64
CA ILE A 220 -10.85 -8.46 -3.11
C ILE A 220 -11.84 -8.73 -1.97
N ARG A 221 -11.56 -9.71 -1.11
CA ARG A 221 -12.41 -9.97 0.07
C ARG A 221 -12.44 -8.76 1.02
N HIS A 222 -11.29 -8.22 1.41
CA HIS A 222 -11.22 -7.04 2.28
C HIS A 222 -11.87 -5.82 1.65
N LEU A 223 -11.64 -5.63 0.36
CA LEU A 223 -12.26 -4.54 -0.38
C LEU A 223 -13.79 -4.65 -0.32
N ARG A 224 -14.36 -5.84 -0.53
CA ARG A 224 -15.80 -6.08 -0.39
C ARG A 224 -16.31 -5.81 1.02
N GLU A 225 -15.63 -6.30 2.05
CA GLU A 225 -15.98 -6.05 3.45
C GLU A 225 -16.06 -4.55 3.74
N LYS A 226 -15.09 -3.76 3.26
CA LYS A 226 -15.06 -2.30 3.43
C LYS A 226 -16.12 -1.57 2.61
N LEU A 227 -16.43 -2.05 1.41
CA LEU A 227 -17.48 -1.49 0.55
C LEU A 227 -18.89 -1.92 0.98
N GLY A 228 -19.03 -2.89 1.89
CA GLY A 228 -20.30 -3.52 2.21
C GLY A 228 -20.86 -4.34 1.04
N ASP A 229 -19.99 -4.94 0.22
CA ASP A 229 -20.34 -5.69 -0.99
C ASP A 229 -20.44 -7.20 -0.69
N ASP A 230 -21.58 -7.81 -0.93
CA ASP A 230 -21.80 -9.24 -0.68
C ASP A 230 -21.28 -10.09 -1.85
N ALA A 231 -20.38 -11.03 -1.56
CA ALA A 231 -19.83 -11.94 -2.56
C ALA A 231 -20.88 -12.84 -3.25
N GLN A 232 -22.01 -13.12 -2.59
CA GLN A 232 -23.09 -13.95 -3.13
C GLN A 232 -24.09 -13.12 -3.97
N ASN A 233 -24.28 -11.84 -3.59
CA ASN A 233 -25.11 -10.91 -4.34
C ASN A 233 -24.36 -9.57 -4.52
N PRO A 234 -23.32 -9.54 -5.35
CA PRO A 234 -22.40 -8.41 -5.45
C PRO A 234 -23.10 -7.19 -6.08
N ARG A 235 -22.99 -6.06 -5.38
CA ARG A 235 -23.43 -4.75 -5.87
C ARG A 235 -22.38 -4.11 -6.77
N PHE A 236 -21.08 -4.36 -6.49
CA PHE A 236 -19.97 -3.71 -7.18
C PHE A 236 -19.09 -4.73 -7.91
N ILE A 237 -18.42 -5.64 -7.18
CA ILE A 237 -17.40 -6.51 -7.72
C ILE A 237 -17.97 -7.92 -7.92
N LYS A 238 -18.11 -8.36 -9.19
CA LYS A 238 -18.58 -9.71 -9.52
C LYS A 238 -17.41 -10.65 -9.80
N ASN A 239 -17.52 -11.89 -9.31
CA ASN A 239 -16.61 -12.97 -9.68
C ASN A 239 -17.04 -13.61 -11.00
N ILE A 240 -16.10 -13.79 -11.91
CA ILE A 240 -16.22 -14.66 -13.06
C ILE A 240 -15.35 -15.88 -12.81
N TRP A 241 -16.00 -16.96 -12.43
CA TRP A 241 -15.33 -18.18 -11.95
C TRP A 241 -14.29 -18.69 -12.96
N GLY A 242 -13.08 -18.95 -12.47
CA GLY A 242 -11.96 -19.43 -13.27
C GLY A 242 -11.32 -18.40 -14.20
N VAL A 243 -11.79 -17.13 -14.20
CA VAL A 243 -11.28 -16.06 -15.07
C VAL A 243 -10.78 -14.87 -14.25
N GLY A 244 -11.65 -14.21 -13.48
CA GLY A 244 -11.27 -12.99 -12.79
C GLY A 244 -12.45 -12.24 -12.18
N TYR A 245 -12.42 -10.92 -12.28
CA TYR A 245 -13.36 -10.01 -11.66
C TYR A 245 -13.90 -9.00 -12.68
N THR A 246 -15.10 -8.49 -12.42
CA THR A 246 -15.70 -7.41 -13.22
C THR A 246 -16.53 -6.49 -12.35
N ILE A 247 -16.60 -5.23 -12.74
CA ILE A 247 -17.61 -4.27 -12.30
C ILE A 247 -18.56 -4.07 -13.48
N GLU A 248 -19.85 -4.22 -13.27
CA GLU A 248 -20.84 -4.01 -14.35
C GLU A 248 -20.89 -2.56 -14.81
N GLY A 249 -21.11 -2.39 -16.12
CA GLY A 249 -21.21 -1.09 -16.80
C GLY A 249 -22.49 -0.34 -16.48
#